data_0eed45a17118875fef0abc0a7f8bb124
#
_entry.id   0eed45a17118875fef0abc0a7f8bb124
#
_cell.length_a   1.000
_cell.length_b   1.000
_cell.length_c   1.000
_cell.angle_alpha   90.00
_cell.angle_beta   90.00
_cell.angle_gamma   90.00
#
_symmetry.space_group_name_H-M   'P 1'
#
loop_
_entity.id
_entity.type
_entity.pdbx_description
1 polymer ?
#
loop_
_entity_poly.entity_id
_entity_poly.type
_entity_poly.pdbx_seq_one_letter_code
_entity_poly.pdbx_strand_id
1 'polypeptide(L)'
;NKVAIKVIKDNIRDLKITEKVNIYNMDYLDALKYFKNNNIKFNIIFLDPPYKDKILSNILELINNYDLLFDDGIIVLEYDSGNIEYDKYELIKNKKYGNKYIMILKRQ
;
A
#
# COMPACT_ATOMS: atom_id res chain seq x y z
N ASN A 1 -11.97 -10.94 -4.15
CA ASN A 1 -11.47 -9.81 -4.93
C ASN A 1 -9.96 -9.81 -4.98
N LYS A 2 -9.44 -9.92 -6.18
CA LYS A 2 -8.01 -9.91 -6.40
C LYS A 2 -7.48 -8.48 -6.45
N VAL A 3 -6.35 -8.27 -5.83
CA VAL A 3 -5.70 -6.98 -5.73
C VAL A 3 -4.34 -7.06 -6.38
N ALA A 4 -4.02 -6.07 -7.20
CA ALA A 4 -2.66 -5.91 -7.69
C ALA A 4 -1.91 -5.06 -6.68
N ILE A 5 -1.13 -5.71 -5.84
CA ILE A 5 -0.28 -5.03 -4.87
C ILE A 5 1.16 -5.16 -5.34
N LYS A 6 1.80 -4.01 -5.51
CA LYS A 6 3.23 -3.96 -5.75
C LYS A 6 3.89 -3.47 -4.48
N VAL A 7 4.86 -4.19 -4.01
CA VAL A 7 5.60 -3.82 -2.82
C VAL A 7 7.08 -3.79 -3.13
N ILE A 8 7.75 -2.83 -2.56
CA ILE A 8 9.21 -2.75 -2.64
C ILE A 8 9.72 -2.94 -1.23
N LYS A 9 10.51 -3.96 -1.05
CA LYS A 9 11.09 -4.33 0.22
C LYS A 9 12.57 -4.06 0.19
N ASP A 10 13.05 -3.32 1.17
CA ASP A 10 14.48 -3.17 1.39
C ASP A 10 14.94 -4.43 2.13
N ASN A 11 15.58 -5.30 1.38
CA ASN A 11 15.81 -6.66 1.85
C ASN A 11 17.02 -6.77 2.77
N ILE A 12 18.05 -6.00 2.52
CA ILE A 12 19.30 -6.09 3.26
C ILE A 12 19.83 -4.71 3.56
N ARG A 13 19.93 -4.39 4.84
CA ARG A 13 20.36 -3.07 5.30
C ARG A 13 21.72 -2.65 4.76
N ASP A 14 22.67 -3.56 4.78
CA ASP A 14 24.06 -3.23 4.43
C ASP A 14 24.30 -3.24 2.92
N LEU A 15 23.56 -4.05 2.18
CA LEU A 15 23.73 -4.17 0.74
C LEU A 15 22.72 -3.33 -0.04
N LYS A 16 21.74 -2.75 0.61
CA LYS A 16 20.70 -1.92 0.00
C LYS A 16 20.00 -2.58 -1.18
N ILE A 17 19.78 -3.87 -1.08
CA ILE A 17 19.06 -4.60 -2.12
C ILE A 17 17.57 -4.34 -1.96
N THR A 18 16.97 -3.88 -3.05
CA THR A 18 15.53 -3.64 -3.11
C THR A 18 14.88 -4.74 -3.91
N GLU A 19 13.90 -5.39 -3.30
CA GLU A 19 13.14 -6.45 -3.94
C GLU A 19 11.74 -5.95 -4.28
N LYS A 20 11.31 -6.19 -5.51
CA LYS A 20 9.95 -5.91 -5.96
C LYS A 20 9.14 -7.19 -5.95
N VAL A 21 8.00 -7.16 -5.27
CA VAL A 21 7.07 -8.28 -5.25
C VAL A 21 5.75 -7.82 -5.84
N ASN A 22 5.27 -8.57 -6.84
CA ASN A 22 3.97 -8.31 -7.45
C ASN A 22 3.00 -9.41 -7.04
N ILE A 23 1.84 -9.04 -6.55
CA ILE A 23 0.83 -9.98 -6.11
C ILE A 23 -0.42 -9.77 -6.94
N TYR A 24 -0.73 -10.73 -7.82
CA TYR A 24 -1.83 -10.60 -8.77
C TYR A 24 -2.98 -11.57 -8.54
N ASN A 25 -2.70 -12.71 -7.92
CA ASN A 25 -3.66 -13.80 -7.84
C ASN A 25 -4.11 -14.15 -6.42
N MET A 26 -3.78 -13.31 -5.45
CA MET A 26 -4.22 -13.50 -4.08
C MET A 26 -5.32 -12.52 -3.72
N ASP A 27 -6.23 -12.95 -2.88
CA ASP A 27 -7.14 -12.03 -2.21
C ASP A 27 -6.30 -11.07 -1.34
N TYR A 28 -6.65 -9.79 -1.32
CA TYR A 28 -5.86 -8.81 -0.56
C TYR A 28 -5.83 -9.12 0.94
N LEU A 29 -6.91 -9.67 1.48
CA LEU A 29 -6.94 -10.06 2.89
C LEU A 29 -5.93 -11.16 3.18
N ASP A 30 -5.85 -12.16 2.30
CA ASP A 30 -4.91 -13.25 2.46
C ASP A 30 -3.47 -12.78 2.29
N ALA A 31 -3.22 -11.90 1.32
CA ALA A 31 -1.90 -11.35 1.08
C ALA A 31 -1.40 -10.56 2.28
N LEU A 32 -2.24 -9.67 2.83
CA LEU A 32 -1.85 -8.85 3.97
C LEU A 32 -1.62 -9.69 5.22
N LYS A 33 -2.43 -10.72 5.44
CA LYS A 33 -2.23 -11.65 6.54
C LYS A 33 -0.93 -12.43 6.40
N TYR A 34 -0.61 -12.85 5.19
CA TYR A 34 0.65 -13.53 4.92
C TYR A 34 1.84 -12.66 5.32
N PHE A 35 1.82 -11.40 4.91
CA PHE A 35 2.89 -10.46 5.28
C PHE A 35 2.99 -10.29 6.79
N LYS A 36 1.85 -10.11 7.45
CA LYS A 36 1.82 -9.99 8.91
C LYS A 36 2.41 -11.22 9.59
N ASN A 37 1.97 -12.41 9.18
CA ASN A 37 2.37 -13.66 9.81
C ASN A 37 3.84 -13.97 9.60
N ASN A 38 4.44 -13.42 8.56
CA ASN A 38 5.85 -13.64 8.25
C ASN A 38 6.73 -12.44 8.62
N ASN A 39 6.19 -11.48 9.35
CA ASN A 39 6.91 -10.29 9.82
C ASN A 39 7.57 -9.51 8.67
N ILE A 40 6.87 -9.41 7.55
CA ILE A 40 7.37 -8.72 6.37
C ILE A 40 6.94 -7.25 6.44
N LYS A 41 7.88 -6.35 6.22
CA LYS A 41 7.62 -4.91 6.12
C LYS A 41 8.15 -4.37 4.81
N PHE A 42 7.56 -3.28 4.36
CA PHE A 42 7.86 -2.69 3.07
C PHE A 42 8.24 -1.22 3.20
N ASN A 43 9.02 -0.75 2.24
CA ASN A 43 9.36 0.66 2.11
C ASN A 43 8.32 1.40 1.26
N ILE A 44 7.83 0.74 0.23
CA ILE A 44 6.84 1.32 -0.67
C ILE A 44 5.79 0.27 -1.01
N ILE A 45 4.54 0.66 -0.89
CA ILE A 45 3.42 -0.18 -1.33
C ILE A 45 2.66 0.60 -2.40
N PHE A 46 2.51 0.00 -3.58
CA PHE A 46 1.69 0.55 -4.65
C PHE A 46 0.35 -0.14 -4.68
N LEU A 47 -0.71 0.63 -4.70
CA LEU A 47 -2.08 0.11 -4.81
C LEU A 47 -2.69 0.65 -6.11
N ASP A 48 -2.91 -0.25 -7.07
CA ASP A 48 -3.48 0.10 -8.37
C ASP A 48 -4.97 -0.19 -8.43
N PRO A 49 -5.75 0.58 -9.22
CA PRO A 49 -7.17 0.30 -9.40
C PRO A 49 -7.39 -0.99 -10.22
N PRO A 50 -8.62 -1.49 -10.29
CA PRO A 50 -9.85 -0.77 -9.97
C PRO A 50 -10.44 -1.18 -8.62
N TYR A 51 -10.26 -0.37 -7.61
CA TYR A 51 -10.90 -0.64 -6.32
C TYR A 51 -11.82 0.50 -5.94
N LYS A 52 -12.93 0.13 -5.33
CA LYS A 52 -13.81 1.12 -4.72
C LYS A 52 -13.10 1.73 -3.50
N ASP A 53 -13.49 2.95 -3.18
CA ASP A 53 -12.92 3.69 -2.06
C ASP A 53 -13.00 2.92 -0.73
N LYS A 54 -14.07 2.17 -0.50
CA LYS A 54 -14.22 1.35 0.70
C LYS A 54 -13.14 0.27 0.81
N ILE A 55 -12.83 -0.38 -0.30
CA ILE A 55 -11.80 -1.41 -0.31
C ILE A 55 -10.43 -0.79 -0.07
N LEU A 56 -10.13 0.34 -0.72
CA LEU A 56 -8.87 1.04 -0.51
C LEU A 56 -8.72 1.50 0.93
N SER A 57 -9.78 2.06 1.51
CA SER A 57 -9.77 2.51 2.91
C SER A 57 -9.51 1.33 3.86
N ASN A 58 -10.11 0.18 3.58
CA ASN A 58 -9.91 -1.02 4.38
C ASN A 58 -8.48 -1.55 4.26
N ILE A 59 -7.93 -1.54 3.05
CA ILE A 59 -6.53 -1.95 2.83
C ILE A 59 -5.59 -1.05 3.62
N LEU A 60 -5.80 0.26 3.57
CA LEU A 60 -4.99 1.21 4.32
C LEU A 60 -5.04 0.94 5.82
N GLU A 61 -6.24 0.68 6.34
CA GLU A 61 -6.40 0.36 7.75
C GLU A 61 -5.64 -0.91 8.14
N LEU A 62 -5.74 -1.95 7.32
CA LEU A 62 -5.04 -3.22 7.57
C LEU A 62 -3.52 -3.07 7.50
N ILE A 63 -3.02 -2.30 6.54
CA ILE A 63 -1.58 -2.03 6.44
C ILE A 63 -1.07 -1.39 7.73
N ASN A 64 -1.83 -0.46 8.28
CA ASN A 64 -1.47 0.16 9.55
C ASN A 64 -1.57 -0.82 10.71
N ASN A 65 -2.68 -1.53 10.81
CA ASN A 65 -2.93 -2.46 11.93
C ASN A 65 -1.93 -3.62 11.94
N TYR A 66 -1.52 -4.07 10.76
CA TYR A 66 -0.57 -5.17 10.63
C TYR A 66 0.89 -4.70 10.65
N ASP A 67 1.11 -3.39 10.73
CA ASP A 67 2.44 -2.80 10.79
C ASP A 67 3.32 -3.22 9.61
N LEU A 68 2.79 -3.03 8.41
CA LEU A 68 3.45 -3.50 7.19
C LEU A 68 4.40 -2.49 6.55
N LEU A 69 4.48 -1.27 7.07
CA LEU A 69 5.39 -0.26 6.57
C LEU A 69 6.53 -0.01 7.54
N PHE A 70 7.72 0.17 7.01
CA PHE A 70 8.81 0.76 7.79
C PHE A 70 8.46 2.21 8.17
N ASP A 71 9.18 2.77 9.13
CA ASP A 71 8.90 4.12 9.65
C ASP A 71 8.90 5.17 8.55
N ASP A 72 9.79 5.05 7.57
CA ASP A 72 9.86 5.94 6.42
C ASP A 72 9.06 5.45 5.22
N GLY A 73 8.25 4.42 5.42
CA GLY A 73 7.50 3.79 4.34
C GLY A 73 6.40 4.68 3.80
N ILE A 74 6.13 4.51 2.51
CA ILE A 74 5.06 5.25 1.84
C ILE A 74 4.13 4.29 1.10
N ILE A 75 2.90 4.76 0.93
CA ILE A 75 1.91 4.10 0.09
C ILE A 75 1.59 5.04 -1.05
N VAL A 76 1.66 4.52 -2.27
CA VAL A 76 1.25 5.24 -3.47
C VAL A 76 0.00 4.54 -3.99
N LEU A 77 -1.12 5.24 -3.99
CA LEU A 77 -2.35 4.64 -4.47
C LEU A 77 -2.98 5.46 -5.60
N GLU A 78 -3.55 4.75 -6.55
CA GLU A 78 -4.26 5.32 -7.66
C GLU A 78 -5.74 5.03 -7.49
N TYR A 79 -6.59 6.04 -7.71
CA TYR A 79 -8.04 5.87 -7.57
C TYR A 79 -8.76 6.79 -8.55
N ASP A 80 -10.00 6.41 -8.89
CA ASP A 80 -10.80 7.18 -9.85
C ASP A 80 -11.60 8.28 -9.18
N SER A 81 -12.22 7.98 -8.06
CA SER A 81 -13.09 8.92 -7.35
C SER A 81 -13.42 8.37 -5.97
N GLY A 82 -14.10 9.16 -5.17
CA GLY A 82 -14.60 8.74 -3.88
C GLY A 82 -13.78 9.29 -2.72
N ASN A 83 -14.20 8.92 -1.52
CA ASN A 83 -13.54 9.32 -0.28
C ASN A 83 -12.68 8.19 0.23
N ILE A 84 -11.38 8.39 0.19
CA ILE A 84 -10.42 7.45 0.79
C ILE A 84 -10.17 7.89 2.22
N GLU A 85 -10.40 7.00 3.17
CA GLU A 85 -10.11 7.27 4.58
C GLU A 85 -8.66 6.87 4.89
N TYR A 86 -7.88 7.84 5.36
CA TYR A 86 -6.47 7.64 5.64
C TYR A 86 -6.07 8.22 7.01
N ASP A 87 -6.91 8.06 8.00
CA ASP A 87 -6.77 8.70 9.31
C ASP A 87 -5.44 8.42 10.00
N LYS A 88 -4.84 7.28 9.73
CA LYS A 88 -3.59 6.85 10.35
C LYS A 88 -2.35 7.25 9.55
N TYR A 89 -2.54 8.06 8.53
CA TYR A 89 -1.46 8.44 7.62
C TYR A 89 -1.36 9.95 7.48
N GLU A 90 -0.18 10.40 7.11
CA GLU A 90 0.04 11.77 6.71
C GLU A 90 -0.06 11.86 5.19
N LEU A 91 -0.89 12.76 4.71
CA LEU A 91 -1.04 12.98 3.28
C LEU A 91 0.15 13.78 2.76
N ILE A 92 0.95 13.16 1.90
CA ILE A 92 2.10 13.84 1.29
C ILE A 92 1.66 14.56 0.02
N LYS A 93 0.84 13.89 -0.79
CA LYS A 93 0.41 14.44 -2.07
C LYS A 93 -0.89 13.79 -2.51
N ASN A 94 -1.76 14.59 -3.12
CA ASN A 94 -2.94 14.08 -3.81
C ASN A 94 -3.13 14.92 -5.06
N LYS A 95 -2.94 14.30 -6.23
CA LYS A 95 -2.95 15.01 -7.49
C LYS A 95 -3.78 14.28 -8.52
N LYS A 96 -4.51 15.05 -9.32
CA LYS A 96 -5.32 14.52 -10.42
C LYS A 96 -4.51 14.50 -11.70
N TYR A 97 -4.57 13.37 -12.39
CA TYR A 97 -3.96 13.16 -13.69
C TYR A 97 -5.02 12.60 -14.64
N GLY A 98 -5.51 13.42 -15.56
CA GLY A 98 -6.61 13.01 -16.44
C GLY A 98 -7.84 12.65 -15.62
N ASN A 99 -8.29 11.41 -15.72
CA ASN A 99 -9.45 10.89 -14.99
C ASN A 99 -9.09 10.21 -13.67
N LYS A 100 -7.82 10.21 -13.30
CA LYS A 100 -7.35 9.47 -12.15
C LYS A 100 -6.66 10.36 -11.14
N TYR A 101 -6.67 9.92 -9.89
CA TYR A 101 -5.96 10.59 -8.81
C TYR A 101 -4.84 9.72 -8.31
N ILE A 102 -3.74 10.34 -7.93
CA ILE A 102 -2.64 9.66 -7.26
C ILE A 102 -2.47 10.28 -5.88
N MET A 103 -2.54 9.43 -4.86
CA MET A 103 -2.37 9.83 -3.48
C MET A 103 -1.10 9.18 -2.94
N ILE A 104 -0.28 9.96 -2.26
CA ILE A 104 0.91 9.47 -1.58
C ILE A 104 0.74 9.70 -0.10
N LEU A 105 0.82 8.62 0.65
CA LEU A 105 0.62 8.60 2.09
C LEU A 105 1.88 8.14 2.78
N LYS A 106 2.16 8.75 3.92
CA LYS A 106 3.25 8.37 4.78
C LYS A 106 2.68 7.92 6.11
N ARG A 107 3.35 6.99 6.76
CA ARG A 107 3.02 6.57 8.10
C ARG A 107 3.18 7.74 9.08
N GLN A 108 2.21 7.90 9.96
CA GLN A 108 2.30 8.88 11.05
C GLN A 108 3.21 8.45 12.17
#